data_71a8d5be434c06fc2e035d88ab48827d
#
_entry.id   71a8d5be434c06fc2e035d88ab48827d
#
_cell.length_a   1.000
_cell.length_b   1.000
_cell.length_c   1.000
_cell.angle_alpha   90.00
_cell.angle_beta   90.00
_cell.angle_gamma   90.00
#
_symmetry.space_group_name_H-M   'P 1'
#
loop_
_entity.id
_entity.type
_entity.pdbx_description
1 polymer ?
#
loop_
_entity_poly.entity_id
_entity_poly.type
_entity_poly.pdbx_seq_one_letter_code
_entity_poly.pdbx_strand_id
1 'polypeptide(L)'
;MKEALVNYIVERLERDADVLRAEFNRDRGIPARFATIDDLFPVDVAHRIRNSFPPLDKMRLLSSFREQKYTSKSLDKFSPTISDATFAFQDERVVNAVSKITGQRDLVGDLMLYAGGISAMAKDHFLNPHIDNSHDFEQKNYRVLNLLYYCSPGWTTERGGNFELWDEKVTKPLEIPSFFNRLVLMETNARSWHSVNKVQVDDLRCCVSNYYFSPHSPNGYDISHVTFFKGRPEQKLNRFVAAADGLLRTAVRKVAHRGLSKKDLFEGDIPK
;
A
#
# COMPACT_ATOMS: atom_id res chain seq x y z
N MET A 1 -20.81 -8.27 6.39
CA MET A 1 -20.51 -7.56 5.11
C MET A 1 -19.22 -8.07 4.48
N LYS A 2 -18.21 -8.44 5.25
CA LYS A 2 -16.90 -8.94 4.78
C LYS A 2 -17.05 -10.04 3.71
N GLU A 3 -17.90 -11.08 3.96
CA GLU A 3 -18.11 -12.17 3.01
C GLU A 3 -18.57 -11.69 1.61
N ALA A 4 -19.49 -10.73 1.55
CA ALA A 4 -19.92 -10.17 0.27
C ALA A 4 -18.78 -9.40 -0.45
N LEU A 5 -17.95 -8.69 0.30
CA LEU A 5 -16.79 -7.98 -0.25
C LEU A 5 -15.74 -8.97 -0.78
N VAL A 6 -15.48 -10.06 -0.06
CA VAL A 6 -14.60 -11.14 -0.52
C VAL A 6 -15.10 -11.72 -1.83
N ASN A 7 -16.40 -12.03 -1.91
CA ASN A 7 -17.00 -12.62 -3.11
C ASN A 7 -16.86 -11.67 -4.31
N TYR A 8 -17.10 -10.36 -4.16
CA TYR A 8 -16.87 -9.39 -5.23
C TYR A 8 -15.41 -9.34 -5.68
N ILE A 9 -14.46 -9.34 -4.73
CA ILE A 9 -13.03 -9.29 -5.06
C ILE A 9 -12.64 -10.56 -5.82
N VAL A 10 -13.01 -11.75 -5.31
CA VAL A 10 -12.66 -13.04 -5.92
C VAL A 10 -13.25 -13.15 -7.32
N GLU A 11 -14.56 -12.88 -7.47
CA GLU A 11 -15.23 -12.91 -8.78
C GLU A 11 -14.55 -11.98 -9.78
N ARG A 12 -14.21 -10.75 -9.36
CA ARG A 12 -13.53 -9.78 -10.21
C ARG A 12 -12.14 -10.25 -10.63
N LEU A 13 -11.34 -10.75 -9.69
CA LEU A 13 -9.99 -11.23 -9.94
C LEU A 13 -9.97 -12.49 -10.81
N GLU A 14 -10.88 -13.43 -10.58
CA GLU A 14 -10.97 -14.67 -11.36
C GLU A 14 -11.47 -14.41 -12.79
N ARG A 15 -12.49 -13.56 -12.94
CA ARG A 15 -13.04 -13.19 -14.26
C ARG A 15 -11.97 -12.58 -15.16
N ASP A 16 -11.10 -11.72 -14.63
CA ASP A 16 -10.13 -10.96 -15.41
C ASP A 16 -8.69 -11.52 -15.25
N ALA A 17 -8.54 -12.72 -14.70
CA ALA A 17 -7.25 -13.28 -14.28
C ALA A 17 -6.17 -13.25 -15.39
N ASP A 18 -6.49 -13.61 -16.61
CA ASP A 18 -5.53 -13.67 -17.73
C ASP A 18 -5.09 -12.26 -18.15
N VAL A 19 -6.04 -11.31 -18.21
CA VAL A 19 -5.76 -9.91 -18.52
C VAL A 19 -4.89 -9.29 -17.43
N LEU A 20 -5.23 -9.54 -16.16
CA LEU A 20 -4.48 -9.03 -15.01
C LEU A 20 -3.08 -9.64 -14.93
N ARG A 21 -2.93 -10.92 -15.26
CA ARG A 21 -1.61 -11.59 -15.34
C ARG A 21 -0.75 -10.98 -16.44
N ALA A 22 -1.32 -10.74 -17.60
CA ALA A 22 -0.61 -10.09 -18.72
C ALA A 22 -0.20 -8.66 -18.35
N GLU A 23 -1.13 -7.91 -17.74
CA GLU A 23 -0.88 -6.55 -17.27
C GLU A 23 0.19 -6.49 -16.18
N PHE A 24 0.14 -7.37 -15.19
CA PHE A 24 1.13 -7.47 -14.10
C PHE A 24 2.53 -7.78 -14.63
N ASN A 25 2.65 -8.65 -15.63
CA ASN A 25 3.94 -9.05 -16.19
C ASN A 25 4.42 -8.18 -17.36
N ARG A 26 3.66 -7.15 -17.74
CA ARG A 26 4.07 -6.23 -18.80
C ARG A 26 5.34 -5.49 -18.39
N ASP A 27 6.35 -5.56 -19.23
CA ASP A 27 7.56 -4.74 -19.06
C ASP A 27 7.24 -3.26 -19.36
N ARG A 28 7.50 -2.40 -18.39
CA ARG A 28 7.31 -0.95 -18.49
C ARG A 28 8.61 -0.17 -18.29
N GLY A 29 9.74 -0.87 -18.27
CA GLY A 29 11.05 -0.25 -18.01
C GLY A 29 11.24 0.26 -16.58
N ILE A 30 10.42 -0.22 -15.64
CA ILE A 30 10.51 0.07 -14.19
C ILE A 30 10.66 -1.24 -13.41
N PRO A 31 11.37 -1.23 -12.25
CA PRO A 31 11.65 -2.45 -11.50
C PRO A 31 10.45 -3.13 -10.86
N ALA A 32 9.36 -2.41 -10.64
CA ALA A 32 8.17 -2.93 -9.98
C ALA A 32 7.11 -3.36 -10.99
N ARG A 33 6.68 -4.62 -10.97
CA ARG A 33 5.52 -5.08 -11.72
C ARG A 33 4.24 -4.62 -11.04
N PHE A 34 3.20 -4.34 -11.82
CA PHE A 34 1.90 -3.98 -11.27
C PHE A 34 0.76 -4.27 -12.24
N ALA A 35 -0.44 -4.35 -11.69
CA ALA A 35 -1.71 -4.35 -12.44
C ALA A 35 -2.72 -3.43 -11.75
N THR A 36 -3.67 -2.91 -12.54
CA THR A 36 -4.77 -2.08 -12.03
C THR A 36 -6.12 -2.74 -12.34
N ILE A 37 -7.04 -2.65 -11.40
CA ILE A 37 -8.40 -3.15 -11.54
C ILE A 37 -9.36 -1.99 -11.23
N ASP A 38 -10.03 -1.49 -12.26
CA ASP A 38 -11.07 -0.48 -12.11
C ASP A 38 -12.41 -1.12 -11.78
N ASP A 39 -13.29 -0.37 -11.14
CA ASP A 39 -14.63 -0.83 -10.79
C ASP A 39 -14.61 -2.18 -10.04
N LEU A 40 -13.76 -2.26 -8.98
CA LEU A 40 -13.58 -3.48 -8.20
C LEU A 40 -14.89 -3.94 -7.54
N PHE A 41 -15.64 -2.99 -6.98
CA PHE A 41 -16.92 -3.24 -6.31
C PHE A 41 -18.08 -2.60 -7.06
N PRO A 42 -19.34 -3.03 -6.82
CA PRO A 42 -20.51 -2.24 -7.18
C PRO A 42 -20.37 -0.81 -6.63
N VAL A 43 -20.82 0.16 -7.41
CA VAL A 43 -20.62 1.60 -7.12
C VAL A 43 -21.16 1.99 -5.73
N ASP A 44 -22.32 1.47 -5.34
CA ASP A 44 -22.92 1.73 -4.04
C ASP A 44 -22.09 1.14 -2.89
N VAL A 45 -21.46 -0.02 -3.10
CA VAL A 45 -20.54 -0.65 -2.15
C VAL A 45 -19.29 0.21 -1.97
N ALA A 46 -18.70 0.69 -3.08
CA ALA A 46 -17.54 1.56 -3.04
C ALA A 46 -17.84 2.88 -2.29
N HIS A 47 -19.01 3.46 -2.51
CA HIS A 47 -19.47 4.64 -1.75
C HIS A 47 -19.66 4.34 -0.27
N ARG A 48 -20.22 3.17 0.10
CA ARG A 48 -20.33 2.79 1.51
C ARG A 48 -18.98 2.67 2.19
N ILE A 49 -17.98 2.08 1.50
CA ILE A 49 -16.61 1.99 2.01
C ILE A 49 -16.05 3.41 2.20
N ARG A 50 -16.17 4.31 1.22
CA ARG A 50 -15.70 5.69 1.35
C ARG A 50 -16.33 6.42 2.52
N ASN A 51 -17.64 6.29 2.68
CA ASN A 51 -18.40 6.97 3.73
C ASN A 51 -18.12 6.39 5.13
N SER A 52 -17.48 5.24 5.22
CA SER A 52 -17.08 4.61 6.49
C SER A 52 -15.70 5.05 7.00
N PHE A 53 -14.97 5.87 6.22
CA PHE A 53 -13.72 6.44 6.69
C PHE A 53 -13.94 7.33 7.90
N PRO A 54 -13.09 7.21 8.93
CA PRO A 54 -13.21 8.07 10.10
C PRO A 54 -12.87 9.53 9.76
N PRO A 55 -13.35 10.49 10.56
CA PRO A 55 -12.92 11.87 10.46
C PRO A 55 -11.42 11.99 10.79
N LEU A 56 -10.75 13.00 10.20
CA LEU A 56 -9.29 13.12 10.26
C LEU A 56 -8.73 13.30 11.68
N ASP A 57 -9.51 13.93 12.58
CA ASP A 57 -9.15 14.11 14.00
C ASP A 57 -9.05 12.77 14.77
N LYS A 58 -9.61 11.69 14.24
CA LYS A 58 -9.51 10.33 14.78
C LYS A 58 -8.39 9.52 14.14
N MET A 59 -7.70 10.06 13.15
CA MET A 59 -6.57 9.42 12.48
C MET A 59 -5.24 10.02 12.94
N ARG A 60 -4.18 9.24 12.87
CA ARG A 60 -2.82 9.71 13.19
C ARG A 60 -2.25 10.48 12.00
N LEU A 61 -1.90 11.75 12.19
CA LEU A 61 -1.15 12.53 11.22
C LEU A 61 0.33 12.12 11.28
N LEU A 62 0.86 11.66 10.16
CA LEU A 62 2.29 11.56 9.90
C LEU A 62 2.71 12.83 9.15
N SER A 63 3.64 13.60 9.72
CA SER A 63 4.11 14.85 9.12
C SER A 63 5.62 14.96 9.27
N SER A 64 6.34 14.90 8.16
CA SER A 64 7.79 14.97 8.10
C SER A 64 8.23 15.34 6.68
N PHE A 65 9.55 15.50 6.45
CA PHE A 65 10.09 15.64 5.10
C PHE A 65 9.86 14.41 4.20
N ARG A 66 9.49 13.27 4.76
CA ARG A 66 9.24 12.02 4.03
C ARG A 66 7.81 11.92 3.53
N GLU A 67 6.87 12.35 4.35
CA GLU A 67 5.45 12.15 4.12
C GLU A 67 4.60 13.12 4.92
N GLN A 68 3.45 13.43 4.37
CA GLN A 68 2.35 14.07 5.08
C GLN A 68 1.06 13.35 4.72
N LYS A 69 0.48 12.62 5.66
CA LYS A 69 -0.76 11.85 5.48
C LYS A 69 -1.37 11.46 6.82
N TYR A 70 -2.66 11.21 6.82
CA TYR A 70 -3.35 10.59 7.93
C TYR A 70 -3.37 9.07 7.75
N THR A 71 -3.23 8.31 8.85
CA THR A 71 -3.27 6.85 8.85
C THR A 71 -4.02 6.32 10.05
N SER A 72 -4.62 5.13 9.93
CA SER A 72 -5.09 4.36 11.07
C SER A 72 -5.04 2.87 10.81
N LYS A 73 -4.77 2.12 11.87
CA LYS A 73 -4.83 0.65 11.95
C LYS A 73 -5.86 0.18 12.98
N SER A 74 -6.29 1.07 13.90
CA SER A 74 -7.27 0.77 14.95
C SER A 74 -8.69 0.73 14.36
N LEU A 75 -8.91 -0.21 13.43
CA LEU A 75 -10.14 -0.30 12.64
C LEU A 75 -11.34 -0.72 13.50
N ASP A 76 -11.10 -1.42 14.61
CA ASP A 76 -12.06 -1.80 15.65
C ASP A 76 -12.77 -0.60 16.29
N LYS A 77 -12.14 0.57 16.26
CA LYS A 77 -12.68 1.83 16.82
C LYS A 77 -13.58 2.59 15.87
N PHE A 78 -13.75 2.10 14.65
CA PHE A 78 -14.49 2.78 13.59
C PHE A 78 -15.68 1.97 13.10
N SER A 79 -16.23 2.36 11.97
CA SER A 79 -17.33 1.62 11.34
C SER A 79 -16.91 0.18 11.00
N PRO A 80 -17.74 -0.82 11.32
CA PRO A 80 -17.48 -2.20 10.89
C PRO A 80 -17.25 -2.33 9.37
N THR A 81 -17.84 -1.44 8.58
CA THR A 81 -17.67 -1.42 7.12
C THR A 81 -16.20 -1.23 6.71
N ILE A 82 -15.45 -0.33 7.36
CA ILE A 82 -14.05 -0.12 7.00
C ILE A 82 -13.16 -1.26 7.45
N SER A 83 -13.47 -1.86 8.60
CA SER A 83 -12.80 -3.08 9.06
C SER A 83 -13.05 -4.24 8.09
N ASP A 84 -14.32 -4.51 7.75
CA ASP A 84 -14.70 -5.52 6.78
C ASP A 84 -14.01 -5.34 5.43
N ALA A 85 -13.98 -4.08 4.92
CA ALA A 85 -13.32 -3.74 3.66
C ALA A 85 -11.80 -4.00 3.72
N THR A 86 -11.15 -3.70 4.83
CA THR A 86 -9.72 -3.93 4.98
C THR A 86 -9.41 -5.42 5.07
N PHE A 87 -10.14 -6.17 5.92
CA PHE A 87 -9.90 -7.60 6.13
C PHE A 87 -10.46 -8.50 5.03
N ALA A 88 -11.33 -8.01 4.13
CA ALA A 88 -11.73 -8.75 2.95
C ALA A 88 -10.53 -9.07 2.04
N PHE A 89 -9.57 -8.16 1.92
CA PHE A 89 -8.33 -8.40 1.17
C PHE A 89 -7.41 -9.43 1.83
N GLN A 90 -7.60 -9.75 3.10
CA GLN A 90 -6.80 -10.73 3.84
C GLN A 90 -7.43 -12.14 3.84
N ASP A 91 -8.60 -12.31 3.21
CA ASP A 91 -9.25 -13.61 3.06
C ASP A 91 -8.41 -14.53 2.17
N GLU A 92 -8.27 -15.79 2.56
CA GLU A 92 -7.45 -16.77 1.86
C GLU A 92 -7.84 -16.93 0.38
N ARG A 93 -9.13 -16.81 0.04
CA ARG A 93 -9.62 -16.89 -1.34
C ARG A 93 -9.08 -15.74 -2.18
N VAL A 94 -9.03 -14.52 -1.63
CA VAL A 94 -8.47 -13.35 -2.29
C VAL A 94 -6.95 -13.49 -2.42
N VAL A 95 -6.26 -13.91 -1.36
CA VAL A 95 -4.81 -14.18 -1.37
C VAL A 95 -4.47 -15.18 -2.47
N ASN A 96 -5.23 -16.29 -2.58
CA ASN A 96 -5.03 -17.32 -3.59
C ASN A 96 -5.29 -16.80 -5.02
N ALA A 97 -6.34 -15.98 -5.22
CA ALA A 97 -6.60 -15.36 -6.53
C ALA A 97 -5.47 -14.42 -6.95
N VAL A 98 -4.97 -13.58 -6.04
CA VAL A 98 -3.82 -12.70 -6.28
C VAL A 98 -2.54 -13.51 -6.55
N SER A 99 -2.31 -14.61 -5.84
CA SER A 99 -1.18 -15.52 -6.09
C SER A 99 -1.18 -16.04 -7.54
N LYS A 100 -2.34 -16.49 -8.04
CA LYS A 100 -2.51 -16.97 -9.42
C LYS A 100 -2.22 -15.88 -10.47
N ILE A 101 -2.59 -14.64 -10.20
CA ILE A 101 -2.36 -13.50 -11.11
C ILE A 101 -0.90 -13.10 -11.11
N THR A 102 -0.29 -12.96 -9.95
CA THR A 102 1.05 -12.40 -9.79
C THR A 102 2.17 -13.42 -9.94
N GLY A 103 1.85 -14.72 -9.80
CA GLY A 103 2.83 -15.80 -9.77
C GLY A 103 3.65 -15.86 -8.48
N GLN A 104 3.31 -15.05 -7.47
CA GLN A 104 3.94 -15.11 -6.15
C GLN A 104 3.45 -16.33 -5.39
N ARG A 105 4.37 -17.08 -4.77
CA ARG A 105 4.07 -18.35 -4.09
C ARG A 105 3.94 -18.16 -2.59
N ASP A 106 3.12 -19.02 -1.96
CA ASP A 106 2.98 -19.12 -0.51
C ASP A 106 2.67 -17.77 0.13
N LEU A 107 1.75 -17.02 -0.50
CA LEU A 107 1.34 -15.72 -0.01
C LEU A 107 0.57 -15.85 1.31
N VAL A 108 0.88 -14.96 2.24
CA VAL A 108 0.16 -14.76 3.50
C VAL A 108 -0.25 -13.30 3.64
N GLY A 109 -1.44 -13.07 4.17
CA GLY A 109 -1.93 -11.72 4.45
C GLY A 109 -1.31 -11.13 5.72
N ASP A 110 -1.45 -9.82 5.89
CA ASP A 110 -0.99 -9.06 7.07
C ASP A 110 -2.14 -8.87 8.07
N LEU A 111 -2.53 -9.91 8.77
CA LEU A 111 -3.63 -9.86 9.74
C LEU A 111 -3.38 -8.88 10.89
N MET A 112 -2.11 -8.58 11.19
CA MET A 112 -1.72 -7.62 12.22
C MET A 112 -1.68 -6.18 11.71
N LEU A 113 -1.95 -5.95 10.43
CA LEU A 113 -1.84 -4.66 9.74
C LEU A 113 -0.53 -3.93 10.08
N TYR A 114 0.60 -4.67 10.11
CA TYR A 114 1.90 -4.14 10.48
C TYR A 114 2.29 -2.91 9.65
N ALA A 115 1.97 -2.94 8.38
CA ALA A 115 2.14 -1.81 7.49
C ALA A 115 0.83 -1.38 6.82
N GLY A 116 -0.22 -2.23 6.89
CA GLY A 116 -1.54 -2.03 6.31
C GLY A 116 -2.45 -1.08 7.10
N GLY A 117 -3.71 -1.01 6.68
CA GLY A 117 -4.75 -0.18 7.27
C GLY A 117 -5.33 0.85 6.31
N ILE A 118 -5.79 1.96 6.83
CA ILE A 118 -6.38 3.02 6.03
C ILE A 118 -5.52 4.29 6.03
N SER A 119 -5.57 5.03 4.94
CA SER A 119 -4.91 6.33 4.84
C SER A 119 -5.80 7.36 4.15
N ALA A 120 -5.67 8.61 4.57
CA ALA A 120 -6.31 9.77 3.95
C ALA A 120 -5.27 10.87 3.73
N MET A 121 -5.31 11.48 2.55
CA MET A 121 -4.43 12.57 2.18
C MET A 121 -5.27 13.78 1.79
N ALA A 122 -5.04 14.89 2.49
CA ALA A 122 -5.67 16.19 2.21
C ALA A 122 -4.81 17.00 1.24
N LYS A 123 -5.26 18.19 0.87
CA LYS A 123 -4.50 19.14 0.06
C LYS A 123 -3.07 19.31 0.58
N ASP A 124 -2.11 19.36 -0.32
CA ASP A 124 -0.67 19.46 -0.09
C ASP A 124 -0.01 18.23 0.56
N HIS A 125 -0.77 17.21 0.95
CA HIS A 125 -0.22 15.96 1.44
C HIS A 125 0.49 15.19 0.33
N PHE A 126 1.53 14.46 0.70
CA PHE A 126 2.40 13.70 -0.22
C PHE A 126 3.05 12.52 0.50
N LEU A 127 3.63 11.62 -0.29
CA LEU A 127 4.52 10.57 0.19
C LEU A 127 5.72 10.52 -0.74
N ASN A 128 6.91 10.83 -0.24
CA ASN A 128 8.13 10.86 -1.05
C ASN A 128 8.56 9.46 -1.52
N PRO A 129 9.37 9.39 -2.59
CA PRO A 129 9.88 8.12 -3.08
C PRO A 129 10.53 7.29 -1.99
N HIS A 130 10.09 6.03 -1.88
CA HIS A 130 10.59 5.10 -0.88
C HIS A 130 10.55 3.66 -1.39
N ILE A 131 11.32 2.81 -0.73
CA ILE A 131 11.22 1.36 -0.77
C ILE A 131 10.68 0.93 0.58
N ASP A 132 9.68 0.07 0.58
CA ASP A 132 9.08 -0.45 1.81
C ASP A 132 10.06 -1.30 2.62
N ASN A 133 9.76 -1.52 3.90
CA ASN A 133 10.47 -2.51 4.70
C ASN A 133 10.32 -3.90 4.07
N SER A 134 11.38 -4.70 4.20
CA SER A 134 11.51 -5.98 3.49
C SER A 134 10.73 -7.14 4.08
N HIS A 135 10.30 -7.07 5.35
CA HIS A 135 9.73 -8.21 6.08
C HIS A 135 8.49 -7.84 6.88
N ASP A 136 7.76 -8.87 7.29
CA ASP A 136 6.70 -8.78 8.28
C ASP A 136 7.23 -8.36 9.68
N PHE A 137 6.32 -8.22 10.63
CA PHE A 137 6.69 -7.83 11.99
C PHE A 137 7.62 -8.85 12.68
N GLU A 138 7.40 -10.14 12.44
CA GLU A 138 8.18 -11.22 13.04
C GLU A 138 9.52 -11.49 12.33
N GLN A 139 9.79 -10.82 11.20
CA GLN A 139 10.97 -11.02 10.37
C GLN A 139 11.07 -12.43 9.74
N LYS A 140 9.94 -13.09 9.54
CA LYS A 140 9.86 -14.46 8.99
C LYS A 140 9.59 -14.48 7.51
N ASN A 141 8.77 -13.54 7.03
CA ASN A 141 8.30 -13.49 5.66
C ASN A 141 8.71 -12.19 4.98
N TYR A 142 9.07 -12.28 3.70
CA TYR A 142 9.37 -11.12 2.86
C TYR A 142 8.08 -10.44 2.41
N ARG A 143 8.06 -9.11 2.43
CA ARG A 143 7.00 -8.34 1.82
C ARG A 143 7.14 -8.41 0.30
N VAL A 144 6.12 -8.91 -0.38
CA VAL A 144 6.17 -9.18 -1.81
C VAL A 144 5.14 -8.43 -2.63
N LEU A 145 4.01 -8.04 -2.03
CA LEU A 145 2.94 -7.31 -2.71
C LEU A 145 2.32 -6.22 -1.83
N ASN A 146 1.98 -5.11 -2.47
CA ASN A 146 1.09 -4.07 -1.95
C ASN A 146 -0.23 -4.11 -2.72
N LEU A 147 -1.34 -4.02 -2.00
CA LEU A 147 -2.69 -3.89 -2.52
C LEU A 147 -3.23 -2.53 -2.06
N LEU A 148 -3.50 -1.63 -3.00
CA LEU A 148 -3.91 -0.26 -2.72
C LEU A 148 -5.29 -0.02 -3.35
N TYR A 149 -6.34 -0.01 -2.53
CA TYR A 149 -7.69 0.25 -2.99
C TYR A 149 -8.07 1.71 -2.75
N TYR A 150 -8.33 2.44 -3.83
CA TYR A 150 -8.69 3.85 -3.83
C TYR A 150 -10.21 4.01 -3.88
N CYS A 151 -10.75 4.84 -2.98
CA CYS A 151 -12.20 4.95 -2.81
C CYS A 151 -12.73 6.39 -2.77
N SER A 152 -11.98 7.37 -3.31
CA SER A 152 -12.42 8.78 -3.36
C SER A 152 -13.21 9.07 -4.63
N PRO A 153 -14.53 9.35 -4.56
CA PRO A 153 -15.36 9.59 -5.74
C PRO A 153 -14.89 10.80 -6.56
N GLY A 154 -15.03 10.70 -7.89
CA GLY A 154 -14.67 11.78 -8.79
C GLY A 154 -13.19 12.15 -8.80
N TRP A 155 -12.31 11.26 -8.33
CA TRP A 155 -10.87 11.51 -8.34
C TRP A 155 -10.32 11.38 -9.76
N THR A 156 -9.66 12.44 -10.24
CA THR A 156 -9.00 12.49 -11.55
C THR A 156 -7.49 12.64 -11.38
N THR A 157 -6.75 12.47 -12.46
CA THR A 157 -5.28 12.62 -12.46
C THR A 157 -4.84 14.01 -11.99
N GLU A 158 -5.56 15.04 -12.42
CA GLU A 158 -5.24 16.45 -12.14
C GLU A 158 -5.42 16.82 -10.67
N ARG A 159 -6.23 16.05 -9.93
CA ARG A 159 -6.41 16.24 -8.48
C ARG A 159 -5.16 15.87 -7.68
N GLY A 160 -4.19 15.24 -8.32
CA GLY A 160 -2.98 14.75 -7.66
C GLY A 160 -3.25 13.60 -6.69
N GLY A 161 -2.32 13.34 -5.78
CA GLY A 161 -2.40 12.17 -4.90
C GLY A 161 -2.28 10.85 -5.67
N ASN A 162 -1.75 10.89 -6.89
CA ASN A 162 -1.56 9.72 -7.73
C ASN A 162 -0.40 8.87 -7.23
N PHE A 163 -0.53 7.57 -7.40
CA PHE A 163 0.54 6.64 -7.11
C PHE A 163 1.61 6.72 -8.19
N GLU A 164 2.87 6.66 -7.81
CA GLU A 164 4.00 6.78 -8.73
C GLU A 164 4.96 5.62 -8.54
N LEU A 165 5.34 4.98 -9.63
CA LEU A 165 6.41 3.98 -9.69
C LEU A 165 7.61 4.58 -10.41
N TRP A 166 8.79 4.43 -9.84
CA TRP A 166 10.00 5.09 -10.32
C TRP A 166 10.96 4.13 -11.00
N ASP A 167 11.78 4.69 -11.89
CA ASP A 167 13.01 4.03 -12.33
C ASP A 167 13.96 3.80 -11.14
N GLU A 168 14.95 2.96 -11.30
CA GLU A 168 15.89 2.60 -10.23
C GLU A 168 16.68 3.79 -9.67
N LYS A 169 16.90 4.84 -10.48
CA LYS A 169 17.61 6.05 -10.08
C LYS A 169 16.71 7.09 -9.43
N VAL A 170 15.40 6.88 -9.47
CA VAL A 170 14.39 7.86 -9.03
C VAL A 170 14.53 9.17 -9.80
N THR A 171 14.44 9.09 -11.12
CA THR A 171 14.54 10.24 -12.02
C THR A 171 13.25 10.55 -12.73
N LYS A 172 12.49 9.52 -13.12
CA LYS A 172 11.23 9.65 -13.85
C LYS A 172 10.20 8.69 -13.29
N PRO A 173 9.03 9.18 -12.82
CA PRO A 173 7.95 8.31 -12.40
C PRO A 173 7.06 7.88 -13.56
N LEU A 174 6.49 6.69 -13.42
CA LEU A 174 5.26 6.28 -14.11
C LEU A 174 4.12 6.55 -13.15
N GLU A 175 3.19 7.37 -13.56
CA GLU A 175 2.06 7.79 -12.72
C GLU A 175 0.86 6.87 -12.92
N ILE A 176 0.26 6.44 -11.82
CA ILE A 176 -0.94 5.61 -11.76
C ILE A 176 -2.02 6.42 -11.02
N PRO A 177 -3.05 6.91 -11.72
CA PRO A 177 -4.10 7.71 -11.09
C PRO A 177 -4.85 6.95 -10.00
N SER A 178 -5.12 7.63 -8.89
CA SER A 178 -5.87 7.09 -7.74
C SER A 178 -7.39 7.14 -7.97
N PHE A 179 -7.86 6.63 -9.12
CA PHE A 179 -9.28 6.69 -9.50
C PHE A 179 -10.18 6.02 -8.46
N PHE A 180 -11.40 6.50 -8.38
CA PHE A 180 -12.42 5.90 -7.53
C PHE A 180 -12.66 4.43 -7.88
N ASN A 181 -12.77 3.58 -6.86
CA ASN A 181 -13.05 2.15 -6.99
C ASN A 181 -11.95 1.36 -7.75
N ARG A 182 -10.70 1.87 -7.70
CA ARG A 182 -9.53 1.22 -8.30
C ARG A 182 -8.72 0.46 -7.27
N LEU A 183 -8.37 -0.77 -7.58
CA LEU A 183 -7.34 -1.54 -6.88
C LEU A 183 -6.04 -1.53 -7.70
N VAL A 184 -4.92 -1.29 -7.05
CA VAL A 184 -3.58 -1.49 -7.62
C VAL A 184 -2.92 -2.66 -6.89
N LEU A 185 -2.46 -3.64 -7.67
CA LEU A 185 -1.56 -4.71 -7.22
C LEU A 185 -0.15 -4.31 -7.62
N MET A 186 0.77 -4.17 -6.67
CA MET A 186 2.16 -3.77 -6.93
C MET A 186 3.13 -4.76 -6.29
N GLU A 187 4.08 -5.26 -7.08
CA GLU A 187 5.20 -6.05 -6.57
C GLU A 187 6.14 -5.17 -5.75
N THR A 188 6.53 -5.67 -4.56
CA THR A 188 7.55 -5.05 -3.73
C THR A 188 8.85 -5.82 -3.79
N ASN A 189 9.95 -5.11 -3.97
CA ASN A 189 11.31 -5.66 -4.00
C ASN A 189 12.31 -4.56 -3.62
N ALA A 190 13.61 -4.88 -3.54
CA ALA A 190 14.67 -3.94 -3.14
C ALA A 190 14.88 -2.76 -4.11
N ARG A 191 14.18 -2.71 -5.24
CA ARG A 191 14.28 -1.65 -6.27
C ARG A 191 12.92 -1.01 -6.60
N SER A 192 11.85 -1.44 -5.93
CA SER A 192 10.48 -0.97 -6.18
C SER A 192 10.23 0.42 -5.55
N TRP A 193 10.96 1.42 -6.04
CA TRP A 193 10.74 2.80 -5.63
C TRP A 193 9.35 3.28 -6.00
N HIS A 194 8.61 3.77 -5.01
CA HIS A 194 7.25 4.28 -5.23
C HIS A 194 6.94 5.47 -4.31
N SER A 195 5.94 6.23 -4.69
CA SER A 195 5.57 7.45 -4.00
C SER A 195 4.10 7.83 -4.25
N VAL A 196 3.65 8.91 -3.63
CA VAL A 196 2.40 9.56 -3.98
C VAL A 196 2.69 11.03 -4.21
N ASN A 197 2.32 11.56 -5.37
CA ASN A 197 2.49 12.96 -5.65
C ASN A 197 1.54 13.81 -4.78
N LYS A 198 1.77 15.13 -4.79
CA LYS A 198 1.03 16.03 -3.93
C LYS A 198 -0.45 16.11 -4.35
N VAL A 199 -1.36 16.03 -3.37
CA VAL A 199 -2.78 16.32 -3.57
C VAL A 199 -2.96 17.81 -3.88
N GLN A 200 -3.68 18.14 -4.96
CA GLN A 200 -3.80 19.51 -5.46
C GLN A 200 -5.12 20.20 -5.08
N VAL A 201 -6.09 19.44 -4.59
CA VAL A 201 -7.46 19.93 -4.34
C VAL A 201 -7.82 19.86 -2.86
N ASP A 202 -8.76 20.69 -2.46
CA ASP A 202 -9.31 20.68 -1.10
C ASP A 202 -10.38 19.59 -0.94
N ASP A 203 -9.90 18.33 -0.99
CA ASP A 203 -10.68 17.11 -0.86
C ASP A 203 -9.79 16.00 -0.27
N LEU A 204 -10.36 14.83 0.05
CA LEU A 204 -9.64 13.73 0.67
C LEU A 204 -9.44 12.56 -0.29
N ARG A 205 -8.18 12.24 -0.56
CA ARG A 205 -7.77 11.01 -1.23
C ARG A 205 -7.69 9.88 -0.22
N CYS A 206 -8.63 8.95 -0.26
CA CYS A 206 -8.76 7.83 0.67
C CYS A 206 -8.28 6.52 0.05
N CYS A 207 -7.55 5.72 0.82
CA CYS A 207 -7.00 4.44 0.39
C CYS A 207 -7.07 3.41 1.51
N VAL A 208 -7.52 2.19 1.17
CA VAL A 208 -7.37 0.98 2.00
C VAL A 208 -6.13 0.25 1.49
N SER A 209 -5.15 0.05 2.37
CA SER A 209 -3.85 -0.53 2.03
C SER A 209 -3.68 -1.88 2.70
N ASN A 210 -3.36 -2.90 1.92
CA ASN A 210 -3.04 -4.24 2.39
C ASN A 210 -1.71 -4.70 1.83
N TYR A 211 -1.06 -5.63 2.52
CA TYR A 211 0.24 -6.13 2.14
C TYR A 211 0.26 -7.65 2.25
N TYR A 212 0.93 -8.29 1.30
CA TYR A 212 1.14 -9.73 1.36
C TYR A 212 2.62 -10.04 1.49
N PHE A 213 2.85 -11.08 2.25
CA PHE A 213 4.18 -11.60 2.55
C PHE A 213 4.33 -13.01 1.99
N SER A 214 5.58 -13.46 1.85
CA SER A 214 5.91 -14.82 1.41
C SER A 214 7.21 -15.26 2.09
N PRO A 215 7.40 -16.54 2.42
CA PRO A 215 8.68 -17.05 2.90
C PRO A 215 9.78 -16.99 1.81
N HIS A 216 9.39 -16.73 0.55
CA HIS A 216 10.32 -16.67 -0.57
C HIS A 216 10.78 -15.23 -0.82
N SER A 217 12.09 -15.00 -0.85
CA SER A 217 12.65 -13.69 -1.22
C SER A 217 12.29 -13.33 -2.66
N PRO A 218 11.76 -12.13 -2.92
CA PRO A 218 11.38 -11.71 -4.27
C PRO A 218 12.56 -11.59 -5.24
N ASN A 219 13.79 -11.48 -4.75
CA ASN A 219 14.99 -11.29 -5.57
C ASN A 219 16.13 -12.28 -5.26
N GLY A 220 15.87 -13.32 -4.47
CA GLY A 220 16.90 -14.28 -4.04
C GLY A 220 17.93 -13.71 -3.05
N TYR A 221 17.72 -12.49 -2.57
CA TYR A 221 18.59 -11.84 -1.59
C TYR A 221 17.95 -11.86 -0.20
N ASP A 222 18.70 -12.32 0.77
CA ASP A 222 18.30 -12.29 2.17
C ASP A 222 18.81 -11.00 2.85
N ILE A 223 18.19 -9.87 2.50
CA ILE A 223 18.56 -8.57 3.07
C ILE A 223 17.36 -7.98 3.81
N SER A 224 17.45 -7.97 5.13
CA SER A 224 16.48 -7.25 5.96
C SER A 224 16.77 -5.76 5.97
N HIS A 225 15.79 -4.95 5.60
CA HIS A 225 15.89 -3.49 5.64
C HIS A 225 14.58 -2.84 6.12
N VAL A 226 14.72 -1.66 6.69
CA VAL A 226 13.60 -0.76 7.01
C VAL A 226 13.16 -0.01 5.76
N THR A 227 12.04 0.69 5.83
CA THR A 227 11.62 1.63 4.77
C THR A 227 12.71 2.67 4.51
N PHE A 228 13.19 2.74 3.28
CA PHE A 228 14.13 3.74 2.80
C PHE A 228 13.40 4.84 2.05
N PHE A 229 13.75 6.09 2.33
CA PHE A 229 13.24 7.25 1.62
C PHE A 229 14.32 7.89 0.76
N LYS A 230 13.89 8.54 -0.32
CA LYS A 230 14.73 9.36 -1.20
C LYS A 230 13.96 10.64 -1.53
N GLY A 231 14.62 11.79 -1.59
CA GLY A 231 13.98 13.01 -2.06
C GLY A 231 13.64 12.91 -3.55
N ARG A 232 12.62 13.63 -3.99
CA ARG A 232 12.30 13.80 -5.41
C ARG A 232 13.44 14.47 -6.14
N PRO A 233 13.55 14.36 -7.48
CA PRO A 233 14.63 15.00 -8.25
C PRO A 233 14.81 16.49 -7.97
N GLU A 234 13.71 17.23 -7.80
CA GLU A 234 13.68 18.65 -7.46
C GLU A 234 14.05 18.96 -6.01
N GLN A 235 14.00 17.97 -5.11
CA GLN A 235 14.28 18.11 -3.67
C GLN A 235 15.74 17.75 -3.33
N LYS A 236 16.70 18.50 -3.85
CA LYS A 236 18.14 18.17 -3.70
C LYS A 236 18.60 18.00 -2.25
N LEU A 237 18.18 18.90 -1.34
CA LEU A 237 18.53 18.82 0.08
C LEU A 237 17.92 17.57 0.74
N ASN A 238 16.67 17.27 0.45
CA ASN A 238 15.99 16.08 1.01
C ASN A 238 16.65 14.78 0.55
N ARG A 239 17.29 14.74 -0.60
CA ARG A 239 18.06 13.57 -1.07
C ARG A 239 19.25 13.26 -0.15
N PHE A 240 19.98 14.26 0.29
CA PHE A 240 21.09 14.07 1.24
C PHE A 240 20.60 13.66 2.63
N VAL A 241 19.58 14.34 3.14
CA VAL A 241 18.99 14.03 4.46
C VAL A 241 18.40 12.62 4.49
N ALA A 242 17.69 12.22 3.44
CA ALA A 242 17.08 10.89 3.35
C ALA A 242 18.12 9.77 3.30
N ALA A 243 19.26 9.97 2.61
CA ALA A 243 20.35 8.99 2.58
C ALA A 243 20.98 8.78 3.96
N ALA A 244 21.26 9.86 4.69
CA ALA A 244 21.80 9.80 6.04
C ALA A 244 20.83 9.13 7.03
N ASP A 245 19.53 9.47 6.95
CA ASP A 245 18.48 8.88 7.78
C ASP A 245 18.31 7.38 7.54
N GLY A 246 18.33 6.93 6.29
CA GLY A 246 18.22 5.51 5.93
C GLY A 246 19.36 4.67 6.52
N LEU A 247 20.60 5.18 6.47
CA LEU A 247 21.76 4.51 7.07
C LEU A 247 21.64 4.43 8.59
N LEU A 248 21.25 5.52 9.24
CA LEU A 248 21.08 5.56 10.70
C LEU A 248 20.00 4.58 11.17
N ARG A 249 18.84 4.57 10.53
CA ARG A 249 17.73 3.66 10.88
C ARG A 249 18.09 2.18 10.69
N THR A 250 18.85 1.85 9.64
CA THR A 250 19.34 0.50 9.41
C THR A 250 20.33 0.06 10.48
N ALA A 251 21.24 0.96 10.90
CA ALA A 251 22.17 0.69 11.99
C ALA A 251 21.43 0.49 13.32
N VAL A 252 20.47 1.37 13.66
CA VAL A 252 19.64 1.24 14.87
C VAL A 252 18.86 -0.08 14.89
N ARG A 253 18.30 -0.50 13.75
CA ARG A 253 17.56 -1.78 13.67
C ARG A 253 18.44 -3.00 13.86
N LYS A 254 19.68 -2.98 13.39
CA LYS A 254 20.66 -4.07 13.63
C LYS A 254 20.98 -4.25 15.11
N VAL A 255 20.97 -3.16 15.89
CA VAL A 255 21.26 -3.17 17.33
C VAL A 255 20.01 -3.46 18.16
N ALA A 256 18.88 -2.86 17.80
CA ALA A 256 17.58 -3.11 18.43
C ALA A 256 16.78 -4.08 17.54
N HIS A 257 16.86 -5.37 17.83
CA HIS A 257 16.22 -6.47 17.06
C HIS A 257 14.71 -6.31 16.83
N ARG A 258 14.07 -5.30 17.40
CA ARG A 258 12.66 -4.93 17.21
C ARG A 258 12.61 -3.42 17.03
N GLY A 259 12.18 -2.97 15.86
CA GLY A 259 11.98 -1.53 15.60
C GLY A 259 11.20 -0.84 16.73
N LEU A 260 11.39 0.45 16.90
CA LEU A 260 10.96 1.28 18.04
C LEU A 260 9.43 1.37 18.27
N SER A 261 8.55 0.55 17.66
CA SER A 261 7.13 0.60 17.97
C SER A 261 6.43 -0.77 17.95
N LYS A 262 6.30 -1.37 19.13
CA LYS A 262 5.24 -2.34 19.42
C LYS A 262 3.84 -1.69 19.37
N LYS A 263 3.73 -0.36 19.30
CA LYS A 263 2.48 0.40 19.46
C LYS A 263 1.62 0.55 18.20
N ASP A 264 2.06 0.00 17.07
CA ASP A 264 1.39 0.23 15.78
C ASP A 264 0.88 -1.05 15.11
N LEU A 265 0.55 -2.09 15.87
CA LEU A 265 -0.13 -3.28 15.36
C LEU A 265 -1.64 -3.19 15.60
N PHE A 266 -2.41 -3.86 14.74
CA PHE A 266 -3.82 -4.08 15.00
C PHE A 266 -3.95 -5.12 16.12
N GLU A 267 -4.63 -4.76 17.21
CA GLU A 267 -4.85 -5.60 18.40
C GLU A 267 -6.33 -5.95 18.59
N GLY A 268 -7.22 -5.52 17.68
CA GLY A 268 -8.64 -5.79 17.74
C GLY A 268 -9.03 -7.16 17.19
N ASP A 269 -10.32 -7.50 17.32
CA ASP A 269 -10.89 -8.72 16.75
C ASP A 269 -10.95 -8.64 15.22
N ILE A 270 -10.40 -9.65 14.53
CA ILE A 270 -10.49 -9.77 13.09
C ILE A 270 -11.94 -10.16 12.73
N PRO A 271 -12.63 -9.41 11.84
CA PRO A 271 -13.97 -9.76 11.39
C PRO A 271 -14.01 -11.18 10.80
N LYS A 272 -14.95 -12.00 11.28
CA LYS A 272 -15.19 -13.37 10.80
C LYS A 272 -15.81 -13.39 9.40
#